data_ebfecb74f6b03c84f8921acc7c095bc3
#
_entry.id   ebfecb74f6b03c84f8921acc7c095bc3
#
_cell.length_a   1.000
_cell.length_b   1.000
_cell.length_c   1.000
_cell.angle_alpha   90.00
_cell.angle_beta   90.00
_cell.angle_gamma   90.00
#
_symmetry.space_group_name_H-M   'P 1'
#
loop_
_entity.id
_entity.type
_entity.pdbx_description
1 polymer ?
#
loop_
_entity_poly.entity_id
_entity_poly.type
_entity_poly.pdbx_seq_one_letter_code
_entity_poly.pdbx_strand_id
1 'polypeptide(L)'
;MPTNRSKTVLILGARGRFGLTASQVFAARGWRVLAQIRPGTAAPEIAGVTWLSLPVDDSARLEAAARGASVVIHALNPTYTRWETQARPLLDASVRLARLLGATLMLPGNVTNFGAAMPLVLEEDTAQHAHTRKGQI
;
A
#
# COMPACT_ATOMS: atom_id res chain seq x y z
N MET A 1 -4.39 -3.43 32.86
CA MET A 1 -3.17 -3.38 32.04
C MET A 1 -3.60 -3.28 30.59
N PRO A 2 -3.30 -2.22 29.88
CA PRO A 2 -3.52 -2.22 28.45
C PRO A 2 -2.61 -3.28 27.86
N THR A 3 -3.19 -4.32 27.25
CA THR A 3 -2.45 -5.24 26.42
C THR A 3 -1.83 -4.41 25.28
N ASN A 4 -0.52 -4.29 25.30
CA ASN A 4 0.22 -3.68 24.20
C ASN A 4 0.06 -4.58 22.97
N ARG A 5 -1.11 -4.50 22.32
CA ARG A 5 -1.32 -5.15 21.04
C ARG A 5 -0.34 -4.50 20.07
N SER A 6 0.66 -5.24 19.66
CA SER A 6 1.57 -4.78 18.61
C SER A 6 0.70 -4.32 17.43
N LYS A 7 0.91 -3.08 17.01
CA LYS A 7 0.22 -2.53 15.84
C LYS A 7 0.53 -3.41 14.63
N THR A 8 -0.46 -3.64 13.81
CA THR A 8 -0.34 -4.51 12.64
C THR A 8 -0.56 -3.71 11.36
N VAL A 9 0.32 -3.90 10.38
CA VAL A 9 0.23 -3.29 9.05
C VAL A 9 0.19 -4.38 7.98
N LEU A 10 -0.70 -4.20 7.00
CA LEU A 10 -0.73 -4.98 5.77
C LEU A 10 -0.07 -4.18 4.65
N ILE A 11 0.96 -4.72 4.02
CA ILE A 11 1.66 -4.08 2.91
C ILE A 11 1.37 -4.87 1.65
N LEU A 12 0.74 -4.23 0.68
CA LEU A 12 0.43 -4.80 -0.63
C LEU A 12 1.54 -4.44 -1.63
N GLY A 13 2.08 -5.45 -2.32
CA GLY A 13 3.23 -5.24 -3.21
C GLY A 13 4.56 -5.16 -2.47
N ALA A 14 4.74 -5.97 -1.44
CA ALA A 14 5.87 -5.86 -0.51
C ALA A 14 7.24 -6.23 -1.09
N ARG A 15 7.31 -6.82 -2.29
CA ARG A 15 8.59 -7.12 -2.96
C ARG A 15 9.13 -5.96 -3.80
N GLY A 16 8.31 -4.94 -4.07
CA GLY A 16 8.77 -3.70 -4.70
C GLY A 16 9.72 -2.91 -3.79
N ARG A 17 10.45 -1.95 -4.36
CA ARG A 17 11.41 -1.13 -3.59
C ARG A 17 10.76 -0.46 -2.37
N PHE A 18 9.63 0.21 -2.60
CA PHE A 18 8.93 0.89 -1.51
C PHE A 18 8.35 -0.11 -0.51
N GLY A 19 7.67 -1.16 -0.98
CA GLY A 19 7.04 -2.15 -0.12
C GLY A 19 8.03 -2.92 0.75
N LEU A 20 9.19 -3.28 0.20
CA LEU A 20 10.25 -3.95 0.96
C LEU A 20 10.84 -3.03 2.05
N THR A 21 11.14 -1.79 1.70
CA THR A 21 11.64 -0.80 2.66
C THR A 21 10.62 -0.53 3.76
N ALA A 22 9.35 -0.37 3.40
CA ALA A 22 8.27 -0.19 4.36
C ALA A 22 8.17 -1.40 5.32
N SER A 23 8.25 -2.63 4.79
CA SER A 23 8.24 -3.85 5.60
C SER A 23 9.37 -3.85 6.64
N GLN A 24 10.57 -3.49 6.23
CA GLN A 24 11.73 -3.41 7.12
C GLN A 24 11.57 -2.34 8.19
N VAL A 25 11.12 -1.14 7.82
CA VAL A 25 10.99 0.00 8.74
C VAL A 25 9.88 -0.24 9.77
N PHE A 26 8.72 -0.75 9.35
CA PHE A 26 7.64 -1.05 10.27
C PHE A 26 8.02 -2.18 11.24
N ALA A 27 8.67 -3.23 10.74
CA ALA A 27 9.15 -4.33 11.59
C ALA A 27 10.20 -3.84 12.62
N ALA A 28 11.16 -3.02 12.19
CA ALA A 28 12.17 -2.44 13.08
C ALA A 28 11.56 -1.54 14.17
N ARG A 29 10.35 -1.04 13.96
CA ARG A 29 9.61 -0.22 14.94
C ARG A 29 8.59 -1.02 15.76
N GLY A 30 8.70 -2.33 15.74
CA GLY A 30 7.90 -3.22 16.58
C GLY A 30 6.47 -3.47 16.05
N TRP A 31 6.18 -3.12 14.80
CA TRP A 31 4.92 -3.49 14.17
C TRP A 31 4.94 -4.96 13.73
N ARG A 32 3.82 -5.62 13.84
CA ARG A 32 3.59 -6.88 13.13
C ARG A 32 3.34 -6.56 11.66
N VAL A 33 4.20 -7.02 10.78
CA VAL A 33 4.11 -6.75 9.34
C VAL A 33 3.57 -7.98 8.62
N LEU A 34 2.47 -7.79 7.90
CA LEU A 34 1.91 -8.76 6.97
C LEU A 34 2.20 -8.25 5.56
N ALA A 35 3.04 -8.95 4.84
CA ALA A 35 3.63 -8.51 3.59
C ALA A 35 3.13 -9.35 2.42
N GLN A 36 2.21 -8.80 1.63
CA GLN A 36 1.65 -9.48 0.47
C GLN A 36 2.67 -9.51 -0.68
N ILE A 37 2.83 -10.67 -1.26
CA ILE A 37 3.61 -10.92 -2.48
C ILE A 37 2.81 -11.77 -3.46
N ARG A 38 3.15 -11.66 -4.74
CA ARG A 38 2.54 -12.53 -5.76
C ARG A 38 2.94 -13.98 -5.50
N PRO A 39 2.01 -14.93 -5.70
CA PRO A 39 2.34 -16.36 -5.62
C PRO A 39 3.55 -16.71 -6.50
N GLY A 40 4.43 -17.55 -5.98
CA GLY A 40 5.66 -17.96 -6.65
C GLY A 40 6.83 -16.96 -6.55
N THR A 41 6.66 -15.83 -5.86
CA THR A 41 7.73 -14.87 -5.63
C THR A 41 8.54 -15.27 -4.38
N ALA A 42 9.86 -15.32 -4.50
CA ALA A 42 10.75 -15.50 -3.36
C ALA A 42 10.82 -14.23 -2.50
N ALA A 43 10.92 -14.41 -1.19
CA ALA A 43 11.01 -13.30 -0.25
C ALA A 43 12.15 -13.54 0.75
N PRO A 44 12.89 -12.49 1.17
CA PRO A 44 13.92 -12.60 2.18
C PRO A 44 13.30 -12.86 3.55
N GLU A 45 14.02 -13.54 4.42
CA GLU A 45 13.63 -13.64 5.81
C GLU A 45 13.92 -12.33 6.54
N ILE A 46 12.88 -11.75 7.14
CA ILE A 46 12.96 -10.51 7.91
C ILE A 46 12.21 -10.71 9.21
N ALA A 47 12.89 -10.48 10.33
CA ALA A 47 12.27 -10.58 11.66
C ALA A 47 11.07 -9.64 11.78
N GLY A 48 9.93 -10.13 12.26
CA GLY A 48 8.69 -9.37 12.41
C GLY A 48 7.85 -9.25 11.14
N VAL A 49 8.29 -9.83 10.02
CA VAL A 49 7.55 -9.85 8.75
C VAL A 49 7.03 -11.25 8.46
N THR A 50 5.72 -11.34 8.23
CA THR A 50 5.06 -12.56 7.72
C THR A 50 4.68 -12.32 6.26
N TRP A 51 5.19 -13.15 5.38
CA TRP A 51 4.93 -13.07 3.95
C TRP A 51 3.62 -13.78 3.60
N LEU A 52 2.74 -13.08 2.89
CA LEU A 52 1.47 -13.60 2.41
C LEU A 52 1.56 -13.82 0.89
N SER A 53 1.76 -15.06 0.47
CA SER A 53 1.82 -15.45 -0.94
C SER A 53 0.40 -15.61 -1.48
N LEU A 54 -0.27 -14.49 -1.72
CA LEU A 54 -1.66 -14.42 -2.16
C LEU A 54 -1.80 -13.41 -3.31
N PRO A 55 -2.69 -13.65 -4.28
CA PRO A 55 -3.04 -12.64 -5.26
C PRO A 55 -3.67 -11.41 -4.59
N VAL A 56 -3.37 -10.22 -5.10
CA VAL A 56 -3.90 -8.97 -4.51
C VAL A 56 -5.41 -8.82 -4.65
N ASP A 57 -6.01 -9.49 -5.63
CA ASP A 57 -7.45 -9.51 -5.86
C ASP A 57 -8.20 -10.56 -5.01
N ASP A 58 -7.48 -11.43 -4.30
CA ASP A 58 -8.06 -12.36 -3.33
C ASP A 58 -8.35 -11.65 -2.00
N SER A 59 -9.30 -10.73 -2.04
CA SER A 59 -9.64 -9.90 -0.88
C SER A 59 -10.12 -10.70 0.32
N ALA A 60 -10.80 -11.83 0.11
CA ALA A 60 -11.32 -12.66 1.19
C ALA A 60 -10.20 -13.30 2.02
N ARG A 61 -9.21 -13.91 1.36
CA ARG A 61 -8.06 -14.51 2.06
C ARG A 61 -7.12 -13.46 2.66
N LEU A 62 -6.93 -12.32 1.98
CA LEU A 62 -6.13 -11.22 2.50
C LEU A 62 -6.78 -10.58 3.73
N GLU A 63 -8.09 -10.36 3.71
CA GLU A 63 -8.83 -9.87 4.87
C GLU A 63 -8.70 -10.83 6.06
N ALA A 64 -8.91 -12.12 5.84
CA ALA A 64 -8.80 -13.12 6.90
C ALA A 64 -7.39 -13.17 7.50
N ALA A 65 -6.35 -13.14 6.64
CA ALA A 65 -4.95 -13.16 7.08
C ALA A 65 -4.52 -11.86 7.79
N ALA A 66 -5.09 -10.73 7.40
CA ALA A 66 -4.72 -9.40 7.91
C ALA A 66 -5.69 -8.86 8.97
N ARG A 67 -6.55 -9.70 9.52
CA ARG A 67 -7.51 -9.29 10.56
C ARG A 67 -6.80 -8.60 11.72
N GLY A 68 -7.30 -7.42 12.09
CA GLY A 68 -6.70 -6.59 13.12
C GLY A 68 -5.63 -5.62 12.62
N ALA A 69 -5.30 -5.61 11.32
CA ALA A 69 -4.45 -4.57 10.76
C ALA A 69 -5.12 -3.20 10.87
N SER A 70 -4.36 -2.21 11.35
CA SER A 70 -4.83 -0.83 11.48
C SER A 70 -4.40 0.07 10.32
N VAL A 71 -3.45 -0.40 9.51
CA VAL A 71 -2.93 0.30 8.33
C VAL A 71 -2.82 -0.67 7.17
N VAL A 72 -3.23 -0.24 5.99
CA VAL A 72 -2.96 -0.91 4.71
C VAL A 72 -2.08 0.01 3.88
N ILE A 73 -0.94 -0.49 3.42
CA ILE A 73 -0.04 0.25 2.54
C ILE A 73 -0.20 -0.24 1.11
N HIS A 74 -0.57 0.68 0.21
CA HIS A 74 -0.59 0.43 -1.23
C HIS A 74 0.80 0.67 -1.81
N ALA A 75 1.59 -0.39 -1.95
CA ALA A 75 2.91 -0.35 -2.58
C ALA A 75 2.93 -1.04 -3.95
N LEU A 76 1.76 -1.20 -4.55
CA LEU A 76 1.58 -1.77 -5.88
C LEU A 76 1.83 -0.70 -6.94
N ASN A 77 2.74 -0.98 -7.86
CA ASN A 77 3.04 -0.06 -8.95
C ASN A 77 3.24 -0.85 -10.25
N PRO A 78 2.28 -0.80 -11.18
CA PRO A 78 2.46 -1.44 -12.47
C PRO A 78 3.52 -0.71 -13.29
N THR A 79 4.05 -1.38 -14.30
CA THR A 79 4.96 -0.73 -15.27
C THR A 79 4.24 0.43 -15.96
N TYR A 80 4.97 1.48 -16.35
CA TYR A 80 4.38 2.66 -16.98
C TYR A 80 3.53 2.34 -18.21
N THR A 81 3.91 1.33 -18.99
CA THR A 81 3.15 0.88 -20.16
C THR A 81 1.79 0.29 -19.83
N ARG A 82 1.57 -0.12 -18.57
CA ARG A 82 0.32 -0.71 -18.09
C ARG A 82 -0.43 0.16 -17.08
N TRP A 83 0.07 1.35 -16.82
CA TRP A 83 -0.51 2.24 -15.81
C TRP A 83 -1.97 2.55 -16.09
N GLU A 84 -2.30 2.88 -17.33
CA GLU A 84 -3.65 3.24 -17.73
C GLU A 84 -4.69 2.13 -17.46
N THR A 85 -4.28 0.89 -17.60
CA THR A 85 -5.18 -0.27 -17.44
C THR A 85 -5.11 -0.93 -16.07
N GLN A 86 -3.98 -0.81 -15.37
CA GLN A 86 -3.74 -1.56 -14.12
C GLN A 86 -3.69 -0.69 -12.86
N ALA A 87 -3.35 0.58 -12.94
CA ALA A 87 -3.19 1.41 -11.74
C ALA A 87 -4.51 1.50 -10.94
N ARG A 88 -5.62 1.80 -11.60
CA ARG A 88 -6.92 1.93 -10.95
C ARG A 88 -7.42 0.63 -10.32
N PRO A 89 -7.44 -0.52 -11.01
CA PRO A 89 -7.85 -1.78 -10.39
C PRO A 89 -7.00 -2.17 -9.18
N LEU A 90 -5.69 -1.92 -9.21
CA LEU A 90 -4.81 -2.20 -8.07
C LEU A 90 -5.12 -1.29 -6.88
N LEU A 91 -5.38 -0.01 -7.14
CA LEU A 91 -5.79 0.91 -6.08
C LEU A 91 -7.15 0.53 -5.49
N ASP A 92 -8.11 0.17 -6.33
CA ASP A 92 -9.44 -0.25 -5.90
C ASP A 92 -9.37 -1.49 -4.99
N ALA A 93 -8.47 -2.44 -5.27
CA ALA A 93 -8.22 -3.59 -4.41
C ALA A 93 -7.71 -3.17 -3.02
N SER A 94 -6.78 -2.22 -2.97
CA SER A 94 -6.24 -1.67 -1.72
C SER A 94 -7.30 -0.92 -0.91
N VAL A 95 -8.12 -0.11 -1.57
CA VAL A 95 -9.23 0.63 -0.94
C VAL A 95 -10.24 -0.35 -0.35
N ARG A 96 -10.59 -1.39 -1.10
CA ARG A 96 -11.51 -2.44 -0.63
C ARG A 96 -10.99 -3.10 0.63
N LEU A 97 -9.73 -3.53 0.65
CA LEU A 97 -9.12 -4.16 1.82
C LEU A 97 -9.06 -3.23 3.02
N ALA A 98 -8.68 -1.97 2.82
CA ALA A 98 -8.66 -0.99 3.90
C ALA A 98 -10.07 -0.82 4.52
N ARG A 99 -11.11 -0.77 3.70
CA ARG A 99 -12.50 -0.68 4.17
C ARG A 99 -12.94 -1.94 4.94
N LEU A 100 -12.67 -3.14 4.40
CA LEU A 100 -13.00 -4.40 5.04
C LEU A 100 -12.32 -4.57 6.41
N LEU A 101 -11.09 -4.09 6.52
CA LEU A 101 -10.30 -4.14 7.75
C LEU A 101 -10.58 -2.98 8.72
N GLY A 102 -11.33 -1.95 8.30
CA GLY A 102 -11.48 -0.72 9.07
C GLY A 102 -10.14 0.01 9.28
N ALA A 103 -9.21 -0.11 8.33
CA ALA A 103 -7.85 0.36 8.41
C ALA A 103 -7.64 1.68 7.67
N THR A 104 -6.64 2.44 8.08
CA THR A 104 -6.16 3.61 7.34
C THR A 104 -5.40 3.16 6.09
N LEU A 105 -5.77 3.68 4.92
CA LEU A 105 -5.02 3.48 3.70
C LEU A 105 -3.87 4.47 3.61
N MET A 106 -2.67 3.97 3.39
CA MET A 106 -1.46 4.75 3.14
C MET A 106 -0.94 4.43 1.75
N LEU A 107 -0.72 5.44 0.93
CA LEU A 107 -0.14 5.26 -0.40
C LEU A 107 0.92 6.32 -0.68
N PRO A 108 2.04 5.94 -1.29
CA PRO A 108 2.99 6.92 -1.81
C PRO A 108 2.39 7.57 -3.06
N GLY A 109 2.36 8.88 -3.09
CA GLY A 109 1.89 9.67 -4.22
C GLY A 109 3.03 10.39 -4.91
N ASN A 110 2.67 11.07 -6.00
CA ASN A 110 3.52 12.06 -6.64
C ASN A 110 2.71 13.36 -6.78
N VAL A 111 3.32 14.38 -7.35
CA VAL A 111 2.71 15.72 -7.45
C VAL A 111 2.11 16.02 -8.83
N THR A 112 2.07 15.05 -9.73
CA THR A 112 1.56 15.27 -11.10
C THR A 112 0.07 15.60 -11.14
N ASN A 113 -0.67 15.21 -10.12
CA ASN A 113 -2.10 15.52 -9.94
C ASN A 113 -2.37 17.01 -9.69
N PHE A 114 -1.40 17.78 -9.21
CA PHE A 114 -1.57 19.22 -8.98
C PHE A 114 -1.40 20.08 -10.24
N GLY A 115 -0.74 19.55 -11.27
CA GLY A 115 -0.58 20.23 -12.56
C GLY A 115 0.56 21.26 -12.60
N ALA A 116 0.62 22.04 -13.69
CA ALA A 116 1.72 22.97 -13.94
C ALA A 116 1.70 24.21 -13.04
N ALA A 117 0.54 24.59 -12.51
CA ALA A 117 0.35 25.74 -11.63
C ALA A 117 0.42 25.37 -10.14
N MET A 118 1.15 24.30 -9.81
CA MET A 118 1.32 23.83 -8.44
C MET A 118 1.94 24.93 -7.57
N PRO A 119 1.36 25.23 -6.38
CA PRO A 119 1.97 26.20 -5.45
C PRO A 119 3.27 25.68 -4.84
N LEU A 120 4.07 26.58 -4.27
CA LEU A 120 5.32 26.23 -3.60
C LEU A 120 5.13 25.35 -2.35
N VAL A 121 3.99 25.50 -1.69
CA VAL A 121 3.61 24.72 -0.52
C VAL A 121 2.33 23.98 -0.85
N LEU A 122 2.34 22.66 -0.65
CA LEU A 122 1.18 21.78 -0.78
C LEU A 122 0.61 21.48 0.59
N GLU A 123 -0.70 21.61 0.71
CA GLU A 123 -1.48 21.29 1.89
C GLU A 123 -2.54 20.23 1.52
N GLU A 124 -3.21 19.65 2.50
CA GLU A 124 -4.17 18.57 2.28
C GLU A 124 -5.37 19.01 1.44
N ASP A 125 -5.72 20.29 1.46
CA ASP A 125 -6.82 20.89 0.71
C ASP A 125 -6.38 21.59 -0.58
N THR A 126 -5.09 21.51 -0.94
CA THR A 126 -4.60 22.09 -2.19
C THR A 126 -5.34 21.51 -3.38
N ALA A 127 -5.92 22.40 -4.21
CA ALA A 127 -6.69 22.02 -5.39
C ALA A 127 -5.84 21.24 -6.40
N GLN A 128 -6.41 20.20 -6.97
CA GLN A 128 -5.76 19.35 -7.97
C GLN A 128 -6.23 19.73 -9.36
N HIS A 129 -5.28 20.09 -10.23
CA HIS A 129 -5.52 20.51 -11.60
C HIS A 129 -4.59 19.75 -12.56
N ALA A 130 -4.78 18.43 -12.62
CA ALA A 130 -3.96 17.57 -13.47
C ALA A 130 -4.13 17.91 -14.95
N HIS A 131 -3.04 18.17 -15.65
CA HIS A 131 -3.01 18.44 -17.09
C HIS A 131 -2.30 17.38 -17.92
N THR A 132 -1.58 16.48 -17.27
CA THR A 132 -0.95 15.33 -17.92
C THR A 132 -1.81 14.09 -17.78
N ARG A 133 -1.67 13.15 -18.74
CA ARG A 133 -2.35 11.86 -18.69
C ARG A 133 -2.07 11.11 -17.37
N LYS A 134 -0.81 11.11 -16.94
CA LYS A 134 -0.42 10.48 -15.67
C LYS A 134 -1.08 11.13 -14.45
N GLY A 135 -1.21 12.44 -14.45
CA GLY A 135 -1.86 13.17 -13.35
C GLY A 135 -3.37 12.94 -13.28
N GLN A 136 -3.99 12.53 -14.40
CA GLN A 136 -5.44 12.28 -14.50
C GLN A 136 -5.82 10.84 -14.14
N ILE A 137 -4.89 9.90 -14.19
CA ILE A 137 -5.08 8.51 -13.79
C ILE A 137 -5.13 8.38 -12.27
#